data_7900b4308d6a7b1a4a2ff50836d9aed0
#
_entry.id   7900b4308d6a7b1a4a2ff50836d9aed0
#
_cell.length_a   1.000
_cell.length_b   1.000
_cell.length_c   1.000
_cell.angle_alpha   90.00
_cell.angle_beta   90.00
_cell.angle_gamma   90.00
#
_symmetry.space_group_name_H-M   'P 1'
#
loop_
_entity.id
_entity.type
_entity.pdbx_description
1 polymer ?
#
loop_
_entity_poly.entity_id
_entity_poly.type
_entity_poly.pdbx_seq_one_letter_code
_entity_poly.pdbx_strand_id
1 'polypeptide(L)'
;MYKRQLVNYGVGLCKYTGSRGKSGASDASAELVAYVRKVLDEADVVWQMAELGKVDAGGGGTVAMFMAERNIDTLDAGVPVLSMHAPFETVSKLDCYMTFKGMKAIYEA
;
A
#
# COMPACT_ATOMS: atom_id res chain seq x y z
N MET A 1 3.10 -6.20 -18.29
CA MET A 1 2.76 -7.09 -17.16
C MET A 1 2.41 -6.23 -15.95
N TYR A 2 1.21 -6.36 -15.43
CA TYR A 2 0.81 -5.57 -14.27
C TYR A 2 1.36 -6.22 -13.02
N LYS A 3 2.16 -5.49 -12.25
CA LYS A 3 2.57 -5.95 -10.93
C LYS A 3 1.40 -5.72 -9.98
N ARG A 4 0.66 -6.78 -9.69
CA ARG A 4 -0.34 -6.77 -8.63
C ARG A 4 0.28 -7.37 -7.39
N GLN A 5 -0.19 -6.93 -6.22
CA GLN A 5 0.17 -7.59 -4.98
C GLN A 5 -0.24 -9.06 -5.03
N LEU A 6 0.57 -9.91 -4.42
CA LEU A 6 0.35 -11.34 -4.34
C LEU A 6 -0.17 -11.72 -2.96
N VAL A 7 -1.16 -12.59 -2.91
CA VAL A 7 -1.65 -13.20 -1.65
C VAL A 7 -0.54 -14.05 -1.02
N ASN A 8 -0.37 -13.97 0.28
CA ASN A 8 0.69 -14.60 1.08
C ASN A 8 2.10 -13.99 0.94
N TYR A 9 2.22 -12.81 0.37
CA TYR A 9 3.50 -12.10 0.26
C TYR A 9 3.58 -10.87 1.17
N GLY A 10 2.70 -10.81 2.15
CA GLY A 10 2.74 -9.79 3.19
C GLY A 10 2.00 -8.51 2.86
N VAL A 11 2.21 -7.48 3.66
CA VAL A 11 1.57 -6.18 3.49
C VAL A 11 2.01 -5.51 2.20
N GLY A 12 1.05 -5.01 1.44
CA GLY A 12 1.32 -4.27 0.20
C GLY A 12 1.56 -2.79 0.46
N LEU A 13 2.66 -2.26 -0.03
CA LEU A 13 2.99 -0.83 0.01
C LEU A 13 2.72 -0.22 -1.36
N CYS A 14 1.81 0.73 -1.43
CA CYS A 14 1.44 1.45 -2.66
C CYS A 14 2.11 2.82 -2.67
N LYS A 15 3.26 2.93 -3.32
CA LYS A 15 3.97 4.20 -3.47
C LYS A 15 3.17 5.21 -4.29
N TYR A 16 2.51 4.74 -5.34
CA TYR A 16 1.73 5.56 -6.25
C TYR A 16 0.26 5.14 -6.21
N THR A 17 -0.63 6.13 -6.07
CA THR A 17 -2.08 5.96 -6.19
C THR A 17 -2.63 7.01 -7.15
N GLY A 18 -3.62 6.67 -7.93
CA GLY A 18 -4.25 7.60 -8.85
C GLY A 18 -4.92 6.91 -10.03
N SER A 19 -5.67 7.68 -10.79
CA SER A 19 -6.36 7.24 -11.97
C SER A 19 -6.06 8.14 -13.18
N ARG A 20 -6.70 7.84 -14.27
CA ARG A 20 -6.56 8.48 -15.59
C ARG A 20 -6.12 9.94 -15.54
N GLY A 21 -5.06 10.27 -16.27
CA GLY A 21 -4.57 11.65 -16.39
C GLY A 21 -4.02 12.24 -15.09
N LYS A 22 -3.69 11.38 -14.13
CA LYS A 22 -3.14 11.77 -12.80
C LYS A 22 -4.04 12.68 -11.97
N SER A 23 -5.32 12.78 -12.30
CA SER A 23 -6.31 13.43 -11.45
C SER A 23 -6.50 12.61 -10.17
N GLY A 24 -6.34 13.24 -9.02
CA GLY A 24 -6.42 12.56 -7.74
C GLY A 24 -5.28 11.60 -7.46
N ALA A 25 -4.13 11.79 -8.11
CA ALA A 25 -2.95 10.99 -7.89
C ALA A 25 -2.16 11.43 -6.64
N SER A 26 -1.51 10.47 -5.99
CA SER A 26 -0.55 10.69 -4.92
C SER A 26 0.66 9.80 -5.14
N ASP A 27 1.85 10.33 -4.89
CA ASP A 27 3.10 9.61 -4.99
C ASP A 27 3.93 9.85 -3.72
N ALA A 28 4.19 8.79 -2.97
CA ALA A 28 4.99 8.88 -1.77
C ALA A 28 6.46 9.17 -2.12
N SER A 29 7.14 9.97 -1.30
CA SER A 29 8.57 10.25 -1.49
C SER A 29 9.41 8.99 -1.37
N ALA A 30 10.54 8.95 -2.07
CA ALA A 30 11.46 7.83 -1.98
C ALA A 30 12.03 7.68 -0.56
N GLU A 31 12.24 8.78 0.13
CA GLU A 31 12.73 8.85 1.50
C GLU A 31 11.75 8.19 2.48
N LEU A 32 10.46 8.52 2.37
CA LEU A 32 9.41 7.90 3.19
C LEU A 32 9.33 6.40 2.93
N VAL A 33 9.34 5.98 1.66
CA VAL A 33 9.30 4.56 1.29
C VAL A 33 10.51 3.83 1.86
N ALA A 34 11.70 4.41 1.76
CA ALA A 34 12.94 3.84 2.31
C ALA A 34 12.86 3.69 3.84
N TYR A 35 12.34 4.70 4.52
CA TYR A 35 12.15 4.67 5.98
C TYR A 35 11.18 3.55 6.39
N VAL A 36 10.02 3.48 5.75
CA VAL A 36 9.01 2.45 6.06
C VAL A 36 9.57 1.04 5.80
N ARG A 37 10.25 0.83 4.67
CA ARG A 37 10.88 -0.45 4.36
C ARG A 37 11.88 -0.86 5.45
N LYS A 38 12.73 0.08 5.88
CA LYS A 38 13.70 -0.18 6.97
C LYS A 38 12.99 -0.62 8.24
N VAL A 39 11.96 0.10 8.66
CA VAL A 39 11.19 -0.24 9.88
C VAL A 39 10.56 -1.63 9.78
N LEU A 40 9.98 -1.97 8.63
CA LEU A 40 9.37 -3.28 8.42
C LEU A 40 10.41 -4.41 8.41
N ASP A 41 11.55 -4.20 7.77
CA ASP A 41 12.63 -5.19 7.72
C ASP A 41 13.23 -5.44 9.12
N GLU A 42 13.45 -4.39 9.90
CA GLU A 42 13.94 -4.50 11.28
C GLU A 42 12.96 -5.21 12.22
N ALA A 43 11.67 -5.16 11.92
CA ALA A 43 10.62 -5.84 12.68
C ALA A 43 10.26 -7.24 12.16
N ASP A 44 10.99 -7.77 11.19
CA ASP A 44 10.69 -9.05 10.52
C ASP A 44 9.26 -9.11 9.96
N VAL A 45 8.82 -8.03 9.34
CA VAL A 45 7.53 -7.95 8.65
C VAL A 45 7.72 -8.29 7.18
N VAL A 46 6.97 -9.27 6.70
CA VAL A 46 6.92 -9.56 5.26
C VAL A 46 6.08 -8.51 4.57
N TRP A 47 6.65 -7.87 3.56
CA TRP A 47 6.01 -6.81 2.80
C TRP A 47 6.34 -6.93 1.31
N GLN A 48 5.56 -6.26 0.48
CA GLN A 48 5.74 -6.23 -0.97
C GLN A 48 5.36 -4.85 -1.51
N MET A 49 5.93 -4.49 -2.66
CA MET A 49 5.42 -3.35 -3.39
C MET A 49 4.12 -3.74 -4.10
N ALA A 50 3.13 -2.86 -4.03
CA ALA A 50 1.81 -3.06 -4.59
C ALA A 50 1.41 -1.90 -5.48
N GLU A 51 0.45 -2.13 -6.35
CA GLU A 51 -0.16 -1.11 -7.20
C GLU A 51 -1.67 -1.28 -7.21
N LEU A 52 -2.37 -0.16 -7.15
CA LEU A 52 -3.83 -0.13 -7.27
C LEU A 52 -4.24 -0.12 -8.75
N GLY A 53 -4.22 -1.30 -9.37
CA GLY A 53 -4.61 -1.45 -10.76
C GLY A 53 -3.52 -1.07 -11.75
N LYS A 54 -3.96 -0.61 -12.91
CA LYS A 54 -3.08 -0.22 -14.01
C LYS A 54 -2.67 1.23 -13.87
N VAL A 55 -1.39 1.52 -13.85
CA VAL A 55 -0.87 2.90 -13.85
C VAL A 55 -1.48 3.67 -15.03
N ASP A 56 -1.98 4.86 -14.75
CA ASP A 56 -2.64 5.79 -15.67
C ASP A 56 -3.97 5.31 -16.30
N ALA A 57 -4.30 4.04 -16.25
CA ALA A 57 -5.51 3.50 -16.88
C ALA A 57 -6.54 2.92 -15.89
N GLY A 58 -6.14 2.70 -14.67
CA GLY A 58 -7.02 2.14 -13.63
C GLY A 58 -6.51 2.46 -12.24
N GLY A 59 -7.27 2.11 -11.26
CA GLY A 59 -7.01 2.49 -9.88
C GLY A 59 -7.77 3.75 -9.49
N GLY A 60 -7.83 4.05 -8.22
CA GLY A 60 -8.53 5.19 -7.68
C GLY A 60 -7.62 6.06 -6.81
N GLY A 61 -8.05 7.28 -6.56
CA GLY A 61 -7.49 8.10 -5.50
C GLY A 61 -7.82 7.50 -4.14
N THR A 62 -6.90 7.68 -3.20
CA THR A 62 -7.08 7.26 -1.82
C THR A 62 -7.06 8.45 -0.89
N VAL A 63 -7.24 8.23 0.41
CA VAL A 63 -7.10 9.29 1.41
C VAL A 63 -5.71 9.94 1.35
N ALA A 64 -4.70 9.22 0.86
CA ALA A 64 -3.34 9.73 0.68
C ALA A 64 -3.29 11.02 -0.16
N MET A 65 -4.12 11.15 -1.17
CA MET A 65 -4.22 12.38 -1.97
C MET A 65 -4.54 13.60 -1.11
N PHE A 66 -5.57 13.50 -0.27
CA PHE A 66 -6.00 14.61 0.59
C PHE A 66 -4.97 14.97 1.66
N MET A 67 -4.23 13.98 2.12
CA MET A 67 -3.12 14.19 3.05
C MET A 67 -1.94 14.87 2.36
N ALA A 68 -1.61 14.42 1.15
CA ALA A 68 -0.54 15.02 0.33
C ALA A 68 -0.82 16.47 -0.04
N GLU A 69 -2.08 16.83 -0.35
CA GLU A 69 -2.51 18.21 -0.59
C GLU A 69 -2.24 19.13 0.62
N ARG A 70 -2.19 18.56 1.81
CA ARG A 70 -1.87 19.25 3.05
C ARG A 70 -0.39 19.17 3.44
N ASN A 71 0.45 18.76 2.51
CA ASN A 71 1.89 18.60 2.69
C ASN A 71 2.24 17.61 3.81
N ILE A 72 1.46 16.53 3.93
CA ILE A 72 1.72 15.44 4.87
C ILE A 72 2.29 14.26 4.10
N ASP A 73 3.45 13.79 4.49
CA ASP A 73 4.06 12.58 3.94
C ASP A 73 3.14 11.38 4.18
N THR A 74 2.75 10.72 3.09
CA THR A 74 1.75 9.65 3.15
C THR A 74 2.13 8.51 2.22
N LEU A 75 1.98 7.29 2.71
CA LEU A 75 2.14 6.06 1.96
C LEU A 75 0.96 5.15 2.24
N ASP A 76 0.32 4.66 1.19
CA ASP A 76 -0.72 3.66 1.33
C ASP A 76 -0.15 2.28 1.59
N ALA A 77 -0.72 1.58 2.55
CA ALA A 77 -0.39 0.21 2.86
C ALA A 77 -1.66 -0.58 3.20
N GLY A 78 -1.69 -1.83 2.82
CA GLY A 78 -2.87 -2.66 3.09
C GLY A 78 -2.67 -4.13 2.83
N VAL A 79 -3.69 -4.89 3.20
CA VAL A 79 -3.75 -6.35 2.98
C VAL A 79 -4.08 -6.61 1.51
N PRO A 80 -3.35 -7.49 0.81
CA PRO A 80 -3.74 -7.96 -0.52
C PRO A 80 -5.09 -8.64 -0.49
N VAL A 81 -5.99 -8.22 -1.38
CA VAL A 81 -7.37 -8.70 -1.43
C VAL A 81 -7.68 -9.27 -2.81
N LEU A 82 -8.31 -10.44 -2.84
CA LEU A 82 -8.91 -11.00 -4.05
C LEU A 82 -10.38 -10.58 -4.12
N SER A 83 -10.83 -10.26 -5.33
CA SER A 83 -12.24 -9.87 -5.58
C SER A 83 -12.66 -8.62 -4.81
N MET A 84 -11.79 -7.61 -4.76
CA MET A 84 -12.10 -6.33 -4.11
C MET A 84 -13.41 -5.73 -4.64
N HIS A 85 -14.24 -5.25 -3.74
CA HIS A 85 -15.57 -4.70 -3.99
C HIS A 85 -16.63 -5.74 -4.42
N ALA A 86 -16.29 -7.02 -4.43
CA ALA A 86 -17.28 -8.09 -4.64
C ALA A 86 -18.04 -8.41 -3.33
N PRO A 87 -19.18 -9.11 -3.42
CA PRO A 87 -19.90 -9.58 -2.22
C PRO A 87 -19.06 -10.50 -1.32
N PHE A 88 -18.11 -11.20 -1.90
CA PHE A 88 -17.15 -12.02 -1.18
C PHE A 88 -15.72 -11.58 -1.54
N GLU A 89 -15.00 -11.09 -0.56
CA GLU A 89 -13.60 -10.75 -0.68
C GLU A 89 -12.76 -11.76 0.10
N THR A 90 -11.60 -12.11 -0.43
CA THR A 90 -10.72 -13.11 0.19
C THR A 90 -9.36 -12.50 0.47
N VAL A 91 -8.87 -12.70 1.69
CA VAL A 91 -7.53 -12.28 2.12
C VAL A 91 -6.81 -13.45 2.79
N SER A 92 -5.49 -13.39 2.82
CA SER A 92 -4.68 -14.32 3.61
C SER A 92 -4.65 -13.88 5.07
N LYS A 93 -4.86 -14.82 5.98
CA LYS A 93 -4.69 -14.57 7.43
C LYS A 93 -3.26 -14.14 7.78
N LEU A 94 -2.28 -14.69 7.07
CA LEU A 94 -0.87 -14.32 7.26
C LEU A 94 -0.61 -12.87 6.85
N ASP A 95 -1.21 -12.43 5.74
CA ASP A 95 -1.10 -11.04 5.29
C ASP A 95 -1.76 -10.07 6.28
N CYS A 96 -2.90 -10.45 6.85
CA CYS A 96 -3.54 -9.69 7.92
C CYS A 96 -2.64 -9.58 9.15
N TYR A 97 -2.02 -10.67 9.55
CA TYR A 97 -1.09 -10.68 10.68
C TYR A 97 0.15 -9.81 10.39
N MET A 98 0.73 -9.91 9.19
CA MET A 98 1.87 -9.08 8.78
C MET A 98 1.50 -7.60 8.73
N THR A 99 0.29 -7.26 8.29
CA THR A 99 -0.21 -5.89 8.30
C THR A 99 -0.33 -5.36 9.73
N PHE A 100 -0.90 -6.12 10.63
CA PHE A 100 -0.94 -5.78 12.06
C PHE A 100 0.46 -5.55 12.63
N LYS A 101 1.36 -6.49 12.38
CA LYS A 101 2.75 -6.43 12.85
C LYS A 101 3.49 -5.20 12.28
N GLY A 102 3.25 -4.91 11.00
CA GLY A 102 3.82 -3.74 10.33
C GLY A 102 3.29 -2.42 10.90
N MET A 103 2.01 -2.30 11.11
CA MET A 103 1.41 -1.12 11.73
C MET A 103 1.96 -0.89 13.13
N LYS A 104 2.05 -1.94 13.93
CA LYS A 104 2.66 -1.88 15.26
C LYS A 104 4.10 -1.36 15.19
N ALA A 105 4.91 -1.91 14.28
CA ALA A 105 6.30 -1.50 14.12
C ALA A 105 6.44 -0.02 13.75
N ILE A 106 5.57 0.48 12.88
CA ILE A 106 5.57 1.90 12.48
C ILE A 106 5.19 2.83 13.65
N TYR A 107 4.19 2.44 14.45
CA TYR A 107 3.81 3.23 15.62
C TYR A 107 4.86 3.24 16.73
N GLU A 108 5.67 2.20 16.82
CA GLU A 108 6.74 2.07 17.82
C GLU A 108 8.09 2.64 17.34
N ALA A 109 8.17 2.99 16.09
CA ALA A 109 9.42 3.47 15.48
C ALA A 109 9.80 4.91 15.90
#